data_a2378890a97f3e44801df03584f3c7e3
#
_entry.id   a2378890a97f3e44801df03584f3c7e3
#
_cell.length_a   1.000
_cell.length_b   1.000
_cell.length_c   1.000
_cell.angle_alpha   90.00
_cell.angle_beta   90.00
_cell.angle_gamma   90.00
#
_symmetry.space_group_name_H-M   'P 1'
#
loop_
_entity.id
_entity.type
_entity.pdbx_description
1 polymer ?
#
loop_
_entity_poly.entity_id
_entity_poly.type
_entity_poly.pdbx_seq_one_letter_code
_entity_poly.pdbx_strand_id
1 'polypeptide(L)'
;MKKSANVLAAILILVGLYALLKDKAPGPSPGPVKGLRVIFVYESGSPLTKDQLAVRDSPKVADYLDKHCEGGKEGWKRWDKDVDTSKADKLWQDVWEATKPILGQLPQVVIVSGQKGKAYPFPATEQAMLEFLAKFGGK
;
A
#
# COMPACT_ATOMS: atom_id res chain seq x y z
N MET A 1 16.47 -14.19 -42.67
CA MET A 1 16.26 -15.07 -41.51
C MET A 1 16.83 -14.53 -40.22
N LYS A 2 18.03 -13.97 -40.17
CA LYS A 2 18.59 -13.37 -38.96
C LYS A 2 17.73 -12.22 -38.44
N LYS A 3 17.13 -11.41 -39.34
CA LYS A 3 16.25 -10.30 -38.95
C LYS A 3 14.96 -10.80 -38.28
N SER A 4 14.39 -11.91 -38.76
CA SER A 4 13.19 -12.50 -38.20
C SER A 4 13.43 -13.06 -36.80
N ALA A 5 14.55 -13.72 -36.56
CA ALA A 5 14.93 -14.26 -35.27
C ALA A 5 15.14 -13.13 -34.25
N ASN A 6 15.79 -12.03 -34.67
CA ASN A 6 16.00 -10.88 -33.77
C ASN A 6 14.70 -10.18 -33.41
N VAL A 7 13.74 -10.08 -34.33
CA VAL A 7 12.44 -9.50 -34.08
C VAL A 7 11.65 -10.38 -33.11
N LEU A 8 11.67 -11.68 -33.26
CA LEU A 8 11.03 -12.62 -32.34
C LEU A 8 11.63 -12.54 -30.95
N ALA A 9 12.95 -12.46 -30.82
CA ALA A 9 13.61 -12.30 -29.53
C ALA A 9 13.21 -10.99 -28.86
N ALA A 10 13.13 -9.90 -29.62
CA ALA A 10 12.69 -8.59 -29.09
C ALA A 10 11.24 -8.63 -28.58
N ILE A 11 10.35 -9.29 -29.32
CA ILE A 11 8.94 -9.44 -28.92
C ILE A 11 8.84 -10.26 -27.65
N LEU A 12 9.59 -11.35 -27.52
CA LEU A 12 9.60 -12.19 -26.32
C LEU A 12 10.12 -11.42 -25.09
N ILE A 13 11.15 -10.60 -25.26
CA ILE A 13 11.67 -9.75 -24.20
C ILE A 13 10.62 -8.73 -23.75
N LEU A 14 9.91 -8.10 -24.70
CA LEU A 14 8.85 -7.14 -24.39
C LEU A 14 7.68 -7.80 -23.66
N VAL A 15 7.27 -9.00 -24.06
CA VAL A 15 6.20 -9.75 -23.39
C VAL A 15 6.63 -10.14 -21.98
N GLY A 16 7.85 -10.62 -21.81
CA GLY A 16 8.39 -10.95 -20.50
C GLY A 16 8.46 -9.74 -19.58
N LEU A 17 8.91 -8.59 -20.11
CA LEU A 17 8.97 -7.34 -19.37
C LEU A 17 7.56 -6.85 -18.99
N TYR A 18 6.60 -6.96 -19.90
CA TYR A 18 5.21 -6.61 -19.64
C TYR A 18 4.62 -7.49 -18.53
N ALA A 19 4.87 -8.79 -18.55
CA ALA A 19 4.41 -9.71 -17.52
C ALA A 19 5.02 -9.37 -16.15
N LEU A 20 6.32 -9.05 -16.10
CA LEU A 20 6.99 -8.60 -14.88
C LEU A 20 6.39 -7.30 -14.35
N LEU A 21 6.15 -6.34 -15.23
CA LEU A 21 5.53 -5.07 -14.86
C LEU A 21 4.09 -5.26 -14.40
N LYS A 22 3.36 -6.20 -15.01
CA LYS A 22 1.99 -6.53 -14.60
C LYS A 22 1.96 -7.15 -13.21
N ASP A 23 2.90 -8.06 -12.89
CA ASP A 23 3.00 -8.66 -11.55
C ASP A 23 3.44 -7.65 -10.50
N LYS A 24 4.21 -6.64 -10.91
CA LYS A 24 4.65 -5.52 -10.08
C LYS A 24 3.82 -4.27 -10.32
N ALA A 25 2.70 -4.39 -11.03
CA ALA A 25 1.84 -3.25 -11.29
C ALA A 25 1.45 -2.59 -9.98
N PRO A 26 1.41 -1.26 -9.95
CA PRO A 26 1.02 -0.56 -8.74
C PRO A 26 -0.37 -1.01 -8.29
N GLY A 27 -0.56 -1.04 -7.00
CA GLY A 27 -1.85 -1.31 -6.41
C GLY A 27 -2.84 -0.19 -6.70
N PRO A 28 -3.85 -0.03 -5.88
CA PRO A 28 -4.96 0.89 -6.16
C PRO A 28 -4.52 2.32 -6.43
N SER A 29 -4.98 2.88 -7.53
CA SER A 29 -4.92 4.30 -7.85
C SER A 29 -6.14 5.01 -7.26
N PRO A 30 -6.13 6.36 -7.15
CA PRO A 30 -7.30 7.09 -6.67
C PRO A 30 -8.55 6.71 -7.44
N GLY A 31 -9.63 6.43 -6.70
CA GLY A 31 -10.89 5.93 -7.21
C GLY A 31 -11.47 4.90 -6.25
N PRO A 32 -12.76 4.54 -6.34
CA PRO A 32 -13.35 3.55 -5.44
C PRO A 32 -12.60 2.23 -5.46
N VAL A 33 -12.21 1.76 -4.28
CA VAL A 33 -11.43 0.53 -4.09
C VAL A 33 -12.31 -0.51 -3.42
N LYS A 34 -12.42 -1.67 -4.05
CA LYS A 34 -13.13 -2.80 -3.47
C LYS A 34 -12.22 -3.52 -2.48
N GLY A 35 -12.74 -3.81 -1.29
CA GLY A 35 -11.99 -4.52 -0.28
C GLY A 35 -10.80 -3.70 0.25
N LEU A 36 -11.01 -2.41 0.45
CA LEU A 36 -9.96 -1.49 0.90
C LEU A 36 -9.34 -1.95 2.21
N ARG A 37 -8.00 -2.00 2.22
CA ARG A 37 -7.20 -2.13 3.43
C ARG A 37 -6.12 -1.08 3.42
N VAL A 38 -5.67 -0.68 4.60
CA VAL A 38 -4.71 0.42 4.73
C VAL A 38 -3.65 0.03 5.75
N ILE A 39 -2.39 0.33 5.44
CA ILE A 39 -1.29 0.18 6.39
C ILE A 39 -0.56 1.52 6.51
N PHE A 40 -0.42 2.02 7.73
CA PHE A 40 0.49 3.12 8.03
C PHE A 40 1.82 2.49 8.39
N VAL A 41 2.84 2.75 7.58
CA VAL A 41 4.18 2.19 7.77
C VAL A 41 5.12 3.29 8.22
N TYR A 42 5.82 3.06 9.31
CA TYR A 42 6.79 4.00 9.87
C TYR A 42 8.05 3.25 10.32
N GLU A 43 9.03 3.98 10.76
CA GLU A 43 10.26 3.40 11.31
C GLU A 43 10.46 3.89 12.74
N SER A 44 10.45 2.95 13.69
CA SER A 44 10.62 3.26 15.11
C SER A 44 11.98 3.90 15.42
N GLY A 45 13.01 3.54 14.65
CA GLY A 45 14.35 4.10 14.82
C GLY A 45 14.49 5.53 14.31
N SER A 46 13.52 6.04 13.55
CA SER A 46 13.51 7.40 13.04
C SER A 46 12.30 8.12 13.62
N PRO A 47 12.48 9.05 14.56
CA PRO A 47 11.35 9.73 15.20
C PRO A 47 10.44 10.39 14.18
N LEU A 48 9.13 10.18 14.31
CA LEU A 48 8.14 10.90 13.54
C LEU A 48 8.04 12.33 14.06
N THR A 49 7.72 13.26 13.15
CA THR A 49 7.44 14.64 13.56
C THR A 49 6.17 14.67 14.42
N LYS A 50 5.98 15.75 15.16
CA LYS A 50 4.78 15.95 15.94
C LYS A 50 3.52 15.86 15.08
N ASP A 51 3.55 16.46 13.89
CA ASP A 51 2.43 16.44 12.97
C ASP A 51 2.15 15.02 12.45
N GLN A 52 3.20 14.27 12.11
CA GLN A 52 3.07 12.88 11.67
C GLN A 52 2.49 12.00 12.77
N LEU A 53 2.92 12.18 14.00
CA LEU A 53 2.36 11.46 15.16
C LEU A 53 0.88 11.76 15.33
N ALA A 54 0.50 13.04 15.22
CA ALA A 54 -0.89 13.46 15.35
C ALA A 54 -1.78 12.81 14.29
N VAL A 55 -1.31 12.69 13.06
CA VAL A 55 -2.04 12.02 11.98
C VAL A 55 -2.15 10.52 12.25
N ARG A 56 -1.03 9.88 12.58
CA ARG A 56 -1.00 8.44 12.86
C ARG A 56 -1.96 8.05 13.97
N ASP A 57 -2.04 8.87 15.02
CA ASP A 57 -2.81 8.56 16.22
C ASP A 57 -4.17 9.25 16.25
N SER A 58 -4.58 9.89 15.15
CA SER A 58 -5.84 10.63 15.08
C SER A 58 -7.06 9.74 15.26
N PRO A 59 -7.94 10.04 16.23
CA PRO A 59 -9.21 9.31 16.37
C PRO A 59 -10.13 9.46 15.16
N LYS A 60 -10.14 10.61 14.50
CA LYS A 60 -10.95 10.83 13.30
C LYS A 60 -10.50 9.96 12.14
N VAL A 61 -9.20 9.81 11.97
CA VAL A 61 -8.63 8.92 10.94
C VAL A 61 -8.97 7.47 11.27
N ALA A 62 -8.81 7.07 12.52
CA ALA A 62 -9.17 5.72 12.97
C ALA A 62 -10.66 5.42 12.73
N ASP A 63 -11.53 6.35 13.08
CA ASP A 63 -12.97 6.18 12.85
C ASP A 63 -13.31 6.04 11.36
N TYR A 64 -12.66 6.84 10.52
CA TYR A 64 -12.83 6.74 9.07
C TYR A 64 -12.43 5.34 8.58
N LEU A 65 -11.28 4.87 8.99
CA LEU A 65 -10.77 3.56 8.59
C LEU A 65 -11.65 2.42 9.09
N ASP A 66 -12.13 2.52 10.34
CA ASP A 66 -13.05 1.52 10.90
C ASP A 66 -14.35 1.41 10.09
N LYS A 67 -14.80 2.49 9.49
CA LYS A 67 -16.03 2.52 8.70
C LYS A 67 -15.83 2.09 7.25
N HIS A 68 -14.67 2.35 6.67
CA HIS A 68 -14.45 2.21 5.24
C HIS A 68 -13.56 1.05 4.84
N CYS A 69 -12.74 0.52 5.74
CA CYS A 69 -11.91 -0.62 5.43
C CYS A 69 -12.70 -1.93 5.46
N GLU A 70 -12.27 -2.86 4.64
CA GLU A 70 -12.79 -4.22 4.64
C GLU A 70 -12.49 -4.89 5.98
N GLY A 71 -13.51 -5.37 6.66
CA GLY A 71 -13.35 -5.94 8.00
C GLY A 71 -13.32 -4.91 9.13
N GLY A 72 -13.58 -3.64 8.86
CA GLY A 72 -13.64 -2.62 9.88
C GLY A 72 -12.30 -2.41 10.58
N LYS A 73 -12.28 -2.51 11.91
CA LYS A 73 -11.06 -2.33 12.72
C LYS A 73 -9.94 -3.29 12.34
N GLU A 74 -10.28 -4.45 11.80
CA GLU A 74 -9.30 -5.44 11.35
C GLU A 74 -8.77 -5.14 9.96
N GLY A 75 -9.29 -4.14 9.29
CA GLY A 75 -8.96 -3.80 7.91
C GLY A 75 -7.81 -2.83 7.75
N TRP A 76 -7.20 -2.37 8.83
CA TRP A 76 -6.08 -1.44 8.76
C TRP A 76 -5.11 -1.64 9.90
N LYS A 77 -3.84 -1.26 9.68
CA LYS A 77 -2.75 -1.47 10.63
C LYS A 77 -1.85 -0.23 10.70
N ARG A 78 -1.23 -0.06 11.86
CA ARG A 78 -0.11 0.86 12.09
C ARG A 78 1.11 -0.01 12.39
N TRP A 79 1.99 -0.15 11.43
CA TRP A 79 3.11 -1.08 11.56
C TRP A 79 4.46 -0.42 11.37
N ASP A 80 5.42 -0.78 12.21
CA ASP A 80 6.82 -0.49 11.97
C ASP A 80 7.30 -1.32 10.77
N LYS A 81 8.27 -0.80 10.03
CA LYS A 81 8.81 -1.50 8.85
C LYS A 81 9.37 -2.89 9.17
N ASP A 82 9.79 -3.11 10.40
CA ASP A 82 10.38 -4.37 10.86
C ASP A 82 9.40 -5.21 11.69
N VAL A 83 8.10 -4.96 11.54
CA VAL A 83 7.07 -5.68 12.27
C VAL A 83 7.19 -7.19 12.06
N ASP A 84 7.03 -7.94 13.14
CA ASP A 84 6.93 -9.40 13.09
C ASP A 84 5.47 -9.79 12.85
N THR A 85 5.18 -10.28 11.65
CA THR A 85 3.84 -10.68 11.25
C THR A 85 3.53 -12.15 11.50
N SER A 86 4.43 -12.88 12.16
CA SER A 86 4.26 -14.33 12.36
C SER A 86 2.98 -14.71 13.11
N LYS A 87 2.46 -13.80 13.95
CA LYS A 87 1.21 -14.00 14.69
C LYS A 87 0.00 -13.35 14.05
N ALA A 88 0.19 -12.66 12.93
CA ALA A 88 -0.92 -12.06 12.21
C ALA A 88 -1.65 -13.12 11.38
N ASP A 89 -2.87 -12.79 10.96
CA ASP A 89 -3.62 -13.65 10.05
C ASP A 89 -2.87 -13.85 8.75
N LYS A 90 -3.09 -14.98 8.10
CA LYS A 90 -2.44 -15.34 6.84
C LYS A 90 -2.62 -14.23 5.79
N LEU A 91 -3.82 -13.65 5.71
CA LEU A 91 -4.08 -12.54 4.79
C LEU A 91 -3.12 -11.37 5.03
N TRP A 92 -2.94 -10.95 6.29
CA TRP A 92 -2.05 -9.84 6.63
C TRP A 92 -0.59 -10.19 6.43
N GLN A 93 -0.20 -11.44 6.64
CA GLN A 93 1.15 -11.89 6.31
C GLN A 93 1.42 -11.75 4.81
N ASP A 94 0.47 -12.20 3.98
CA ASP A 94 0.60 -12.12 2.53
C ASP A 94 0.61 -10.67 2.04
N VAL A 95 -0.27 -9.82 2.59
CA VAL A 95 -0.30 -8.40 2.29
C VAL A 95 1.03 -7.74 2.65
N TRP A 96 1.59 -8.06 3.81
CA TRP A 96 2.86 -7.48 4.25
C TRP A 96 4.02 -7.91 3.35
N GLU A 97 4.09 -9.18 2.97
CA GLU A 97 5.12 -9.66 2.06
C GLU A 97 5.05 -8.95 0.70
N ALA A 98 3.85 -8.65 0.22
CA ALA A 98 3.65 -7.89 -1.01
C ALA A 98 3.98 -6.40 -0.84
N THR A 99 3.87 -5.87 0.37
CA THR A 99 4.08 -4.45 0.68
C THR A 99 5.55 -4.10 0.84
N LYS A 100 6.32 -4.96 1.53
CA LYS A 100 7.73 -4.65 1.83
C LYS A 100 8.54 -4.18 0.62
N PRO A 101 8.45 -4.84 -0.55
CA PRO A 101 9.26 -4.43 -1.70
C PRO A 101 8.91 -3.08 -2.30
N ILE A 102 7.70 -2.57 -2.05
CA ILE A 102 7.23 -1.32 -2.66
C ILE A 102 7.41 -0.11 -1.75
N LEU A 103 7.90 -0.32 -0.53
CA LEU A 103 8.11 0.78 0.41
C LEU A 103 9.26 1.68 -0.04
N GLY A 104 9.05 2.99 0.06
CA GLY A 104 10.07 4.00 -0.16
C GLY A 104 10.44 4.68 1.14
N GLN A 105 10.64 5.98 1.10
CA GLN A 105 10.98 6.77 2.28
C GLN A 105 9.80 6.81 3.25
N LEU A 106 10.03 6.39 4.48
CA LEU A 106 9.00 6.35 5.52
C LEU A 106 8.88 7.69 6.26
N PRO A 107 7.72 8.02 6.81
CA PRO A 107 6.50 7.19 6.83
C PRO A 107 5.75 7.21 5.50
N GLN A 108 4.99 6.14 5.27
CA GLN A 108 4.13 6.02 4.10
C GLN A 108 2.78 5.46 4.50
N VAL A 109 1.77 5.77 3.69
CA VAL A 109 0.47 5.11 3.78
C VAL A 109 0.33 4.18 2.58
N VAL A 110 0.00 2.92 2.85
CA VAL A 110 -0.16 1.89 1.83
C VAL A 110 -1.63 1.59 1.66
N ILE A 111 -2.10 1.73 0.43
CA ILE A 111 -3.48 1.39 0.06
C ILE A 111 -3.46 0.02 -0.58
N VAL A 112 -4.27 -0.88 -0.06
CA VAL A 112 -4.28 -2.29 -0.45
C VAL A 112 -5.66 -2.68 -0.96
N SER A 113 -5.68 -3.42 -2.07
CA SER A 113 -6.86 -4.09 -2.57
C SER A 113 -6.47 -5.52 -2.97
N GLY A 114 -7.10 -6.50 -2.33
CA GLY A 114 -6.67 -7.89 -2.46
C GLY A 114 -5.25 -8.08 -1.92
N GLN A 115 -4.34 -8.54 -2.77
CA GLN A 115 -2.93 -8.72 -2.42
C GLN A 115 -2.02 -7.65 -3.04
N LYS A 116 -2.61 -6.62 -3.65
CA LYS A 116 -1.85 -5.55 -4.29
C LYS A 116 -1.92 -4.28 -3.48
N GLY A 117 -0.77 -3.65 -3.28
CA GLY A 117 -0.65 -2.42 -2.56
C GLY A 117 0.06 -1.34 -3.34
N LYS A 118 -0.18 -0.11 -2.98
CA LYS A 118 0.58 1.03 -3.47
C LYS A 118 0.91 1.95 -2.30
N ALA A 119 2.18 2.33 -2.21
CA ALA A 119 2.66 3.21 -1.15
C ALA A 119 2.61 4.67 -1.61
N TYR A 120 2.19 5.53 -0.70
CA TYR A 120 2.09 6.97 -0.92
C TYR A 120 2.78 7.71 0.21
N PRO A 121 3.29 8.92 -0.04
CA PRO A 121 3.81 9.76 1.03
C PRO A 121 2.75 9.97 2.12
N PHE A 122 3.20 10.01 3.36
CA PHE A 122 2.31 10.21 4.50
C PHE A 122 1.79 11.64 4.51
N PRO A 123 0.46 11.87 4.44
CA PRO A 123 -0.09 13.23 4.46
C PRO A 123 0.29 13.98 5.73
N ALA A 124 0.55 15.27 5.60
CA ALA A 124 1.16 16.08 6.66
C ALA A 124 0.19 16.46 7.78
N THR A 125 -1.13 16.42 7.51
CA THR A 125 -2.15 16.83 8.48
C THR A 125 -3.29 15.82 8.53
N GLU A 126 -4.07 15.86 9.62
CA GLU A 126 -5.28 15.05 9.75
C GLU A 126 -6.24 15.28 8.59
N GLN A 127 -6.49 16.54 8.25
CA GLN A 127 -7.39 16.89 7.15
C GLN A 127 -6.88 16.34 5.81
N ALA A 128 -5.59 16.48 5.54
CA ALA A 128 -4.98 15.96 4.31
C ALA A 128 -5.09 14.43 4.25
N MET A 129 -4.91 13.74 5.37
CA MET A 129 -5.07 12.29 5.44
C MET A 129 -6.51 11.87 5.13
N LEU A 130 -7.48 12.54 5.74
CA LEU A 130 -8.89 12.24 5.49
C LEU A 130 -9.28 12.48 4.04
N GLU A 131 -8.83 13.57 3.45
CA GLU A 131 -9.04 13.87 2.03
C GLU A 131 -8.37 12.84 1.13
N PHE A 132 -7.16 12.43 1.47
CA PHE A 132 -6.43 11.39 0.73
C PHE A 132 -7.19 10.06 0.77
N LEU A 133 -7.59 9.61 1.94
CA LEU A 133 -8.30 8.34 2.10
C LEU A 133 -9.65 8.36 1.37
N ALA A 134 -10.34 9.50 1.37
CA ALA A 134 -11.61 9.65 0.68
C ALA A 134 -11.51 9.40 -0.83
N LYS A 135 -10.34 9.60 -1.42
CA LYS A 135 -10.14 9.34 -2.86
C LYS A 135 -10.29 7.87 -3.23
N PHE A 136 -10.11 6.98 -2.26
CA PHE A 136 -10.19 5.54 -2.48
C PHE A 136 -11.57 4.98 -2.13
N GLY A 137 -12.39 5.76 -1.47
CA GLY A 137 -13.77 5.42 -1.15
C GLY A 137 -13.88 4.34 -0.09
N GLY A 138 -13.57 3.15 -0.45
CA GLY A 138 -13.82 2.00 0.38
C GLY A 138 -15.27 1.54 0.24
N LYS A 139 -15.72 0.81 1.21
CA LYS A 139 -17.01 0.17 1.20
C LYS A 139 -18.15 1.14 1.52
#